data_7f0cff38f31cd81ceba52bb2ecbd82d3
#
_entry.id   7f0cff38f31cd81ceba52bb2ecbd82d3
#
_cell.length_a   1.000
_cell.length_b   1.000
_cell.length_c   1.000
_cell.angle_alpha   90.00
_cell.angle_beta   90.00
_cell.angle_gamma   90.00
#
_symmetry.space_group_name_H-M   'P 1'
#
loop_
_entity.id
_entity.type
_entity.pdbx_description
1 polymer ?
#
loop_
_entity_poly.entity_id
_entity_poly.type
_entity_poly.pdbx_seq_one_letter_code
_entity_poly.pdbx_strand_id
1 'polypeptide(L)'
;MSCTNKQFPLFNGATEINHKDYDIFLKTLKYKFANKKHEVADFIKIKKNKFEFFIDCGNPPPNNFTKYYQAGCLAFELISNKQKIICNLGYGKYLSSKFSSLSRSTAAHSTLYINDTSSCIFQKNQLINKVYGNSLIHKHKVINKN
;
A
#
# COMPACT_ATOMS: atom_id res chain seq x y z
N MET A 1 -2.72 -10.90 -0.49
CA MET A 1 -1.27 -10.89 -0.85
C MET A 1 -0.46 -11.02 0.41
N SER A 2 0.42 -11.97 0.52
CA SER A 2 1.38 -12.06 1.63
C SER A 2 2.78 -12.25 1.07
N CYS A 3 3.78 -11.77 1.80
CA CYS A 3 5.18 -12.00 1.49
C CYS A 3 5.60 -13.40 1.93
N THR A 4 6.74 -13.87 1.44
CA THR A 4 7.28 -15.19 1.80
C THR A 4 7.56 -15.33 3.30
N ASN A 5 7.78 -14.23 4.01
CA ASN A 5 7.97 -14.19 5.46
C ASN A 5 6.67 -13.89 6.23
N LYS A 6 5.51 -14.03 5.58
CA LYS A 6 4.19 -13.71 6.14
C LYS A 6 3.97 -12.25 6.53
N GLN A 7 4.76 -11.31 6.02
CA GLN A 7 4.50 -9.87 6.19
C GLN A 7 3.61 -9.37 5.07
N PHE A 8 2.74 -8.39 5.37
CA PHE A 8 1.94 -7.71 4.37
C PHE A 8 2.64 -6.44 3.89
N PRO A 9 2.46 -6.05 2.61
CA PRO A 9 2.82 -4.72 2.15
C PRO A 9 2.07 -3.63 2.92
N LEU A 10 2.75 -2.54 3.23
CA LEU A 10 2.19 -1.43 4.00
C LEU A 10 1.65 -0.34 3.07
N PHE A 11 0.60 -0.66 2.30
CA PHE A 11 -0.07 0.26 1.38
C PHE A 11 -1.38 0.80 1.97
N ASN A 12 -1.78 1.99 1.56
CA ASN A 12 -3.13 2.54 1.72
C ASN A 12 -3.71 2.45 3.15
N GLY A 13 -2.92 2.83 4.12
CA GLY A 13 -3.34 2.82 5.52
C GLY A 13 -3.16 1.49 6.24
N ALA A 14 -2.53 0.52 5.58
CA ALA A 14 -2.17 -0.73 6.24
C ALA A 14 -1.17 -0.49 7.36
N THR A 15 -1.35 -1.22 8.44
CA THR A 15 -0.42 -1.32 9.56
C THR A 15 0.11 -2.74 9.65
N GLU A 16 1.17 -2.94 10.40
CA GLU A 16 1.63 -4.29 10.67
C GLU A 16 0.54 -5.11 11.37
N ILE A 17 0.35 -6.32 10.87
CA ILE A 17 -0.63 -7.27 11.39
C ILE A 17 0.13 -8.45 11.99
N ASN A 18 -0.33 -8.90 13.17
CA ASN A 18 0.16 -10.14 13.75
C ASN A 18 -0.28 -11.33 12.87
N HIS A 19 0.68 -11.95 12.21
CA HIS A 19 0.41 -13.07 11.31
C HIS A 19 -0.21 -14.29 11.99
N LYS A 20 0.15 -14.55 13.23
CA LYS A 20 -0.40 -15.68 13.97
C LYS A 20 -1.91 -15.53 14.15
N ASP A 21 -2.33 -14.34 14.55
CA ASP A 21 -3.76 -14.04 14.74
C ASP A 21 -4.53 -14.10 13.40
N TYR A 22 -3.91 -13.59 12.33
CA TYR A 22 -4.50 -13.65 11.00
C TYR A 22 -4.60 -15.09 10.48
N ASP A 23 -3.57 -15.91 10.65
CA ASP A 23 -3.59 -17.33 10.26
C ASP A 23 -4.65 -18.12 11.07
N ILE A 24 -4.81 -17.81 12.36
CA ILE A 24 -5.86 -18.40 13.21
C ILE A 24 -7.23 -18.01 12.70
N PHE A 25 -7.44 -16.73 12.42
CA PHE A 25 -8.71 -16.22 11.89
C PHE A 25 -9.10 -16.91 10.58
N LEU A 26 -8.16 -17.00 9.62
CA LEU A 26 -8.41 -17.69 8.35
C LEU A 26 -8.72 -19.18 8.52
N LYS A 27 -8.03 -19.86 9.45
CA LYS A 27 -8.32 -21.26 9.76
C LYS A 27 -9.72 -21.42 10.37
N THR A 28 -10.13 -20.53 11.27
CA THR A 28 -11.46 -20.52 11.87
C THR A 28 -12.53 -20.39 10.82
N LEU A 29 -12.31 -19.54 9.83
CA LEU A 29 -13.21 -19.37 8.66
C LEU A 29 -13.14 -20.55 7.67
N LYS A 30 -12.28 -21.52 7.89
CA LYS A 30 -11.99 -22.61 6.92
C LYS A 30 -11.64 -22.07 5.51
N TYR A 31 -11.03 -20.87 5.45
CA TYR A 31 -10.74 -20.20 4.20
C TYR A 31 -9.58 -20.90 3.49
N LYS A 32 -9.80 -21.26 2.21
CA LYS A 32 -8.76 -21.82 1.35
C LYS A 32 -8.44 -20.83 0.24
N PHE A 33 -7.18 -20.46 0.11
CA PHE A 33 -6.73 -19.64 -1.02
C PHE A 33 -6.77 -20.47 -2.30
N ALA A 34 -7.77 -20.22 -3.14
CA ALA A 34 -7.98 -20.96 -4.38
C ALA A 34 -7.14 -20.43 -5.57
N ASN A 35 -6.69 -19.21 -5.52
CA ASN A 35 -6.11 -18.51 -6.68
C ASN A 35 -4.68 -18.05 -6.46
N LYS A 36 -3.83 -18.38 -7.43
CA LYS A 36 -2.45 -17.88 -7.57
C LYS A 36 -2.39 -16.62 -8.46
N LYS A 37 -3.41 -15.76 -8.42
CA LYS A 37 -3.37 -14.52 -9.19
C LYS A 37 -2.25 -13.61 -8.70
N HIS A 38 -1.46 -13.07 -9.63
CA HIS A 38 -0.41 -12.10 -9.34
C HIS A 38 -0.95 -10.68 -9.18
N GLU A 39 -2.17 -10.46 -9.63
CA GLU A 39 -2.87 -9.18 -9.59
C GLU A 39 -4.17 -9.33 -8.82
N VAL A 40 -4.40 -8.49 -7.83
CA VAL A 40 -5.62 -8.45 -7.02
C VAL A 40 -5.94 -7.01 -6.67
N ALA A 41 -7.09 -6.51 -7.06
CA ALA A 41 -7.58 -5.16 -6.74
C ALA A 41 -6.52 -4.07 -7.06
N ASP A 42 -5.97 -4.10 -8.27
CA ASP A 42 -4.92 -3.20 -8.78
C ASP A 42 -3.55 -3.30 -8.06
N PHE A 43 -3.39 -4.23 -7.13
CA PHE A 43 -2.07 -4.59 -6.60
C PHE A 43 -1.45 -5.68 -7.45
N ILE A 44 -0.19 -5.48 -7.78
CA ILE A 44 0.58 -6.45 -8.57
C ILE A 44 1.69 -7.03 -7.71
N LYS A 45 1.81 -8.35 -7.75
CA LYS A 45 2.92 -9.08 -7.16
C LYS A 45 3.74 -9.73 -8.25
N ILE A 46 5.04 -9.44 -8.29
CA ILE A 46 6.01 -10.10 -9.16
C ILE A 46 6.98 -10.87 -8.29
N LYS A 47 7.19 -12.14 -8.61
CA LYS A 47 8.19 -12.97 -7.94
C LYS A 47 9.15 -13.55 -8.96
N LYS A 48 10.45 -13.31 -8.73
CA LYS A 48 11.53 -13.89 -9.54
C LYS A 48 12.71 -14.26 -8.64
N ASN A 49 13.07 -15.53 -8.66
CA ASN A 49 14.13 -16.08 -7.80
C ASN A 49 13.90 -15.74 -6.31
N LYS A 50 14.85 -15.03 -5.71
CA LYS A 50 14.81 -14.59 -4.32
C LYS A 50 14.09 -13.27 -4.09
N PHE A 51 13.65 -12.60 -5.17
CA PHE A 51 13.01 -11.28 -5.10
C PHE A 51 11.50 -11.39 -5.19
N GLU A 52 10.81 -10.65 -4.34
CA GLU A 52 9.37 -10.40 -4.41
C GLU A 52 9.16 -8.89 -4.47
N PHE A 53 8.44 -8.44 -5.47
CA PHE A 53 8.10 -7.05 -5.70
C PHE A 53 6.59 -6.89 -5.62
N PHE A 54 6.15 -5.91 -4.86
CA PHE A 54 4.74 -5.53 -4.74
C PHE A 54 4.60 -4.08 -5.15
N ILE A 55 3.58 -3.76 -5.94
CA ILE A 55 3.28 -2.40 -6.35
C ILE A 55 1.78 -2.15 -6.26
N ASP A 56 1.43 -0.95 -5.78
CA ASP A 56 0.08 -0.43 -5.80
C ASP A 56 -0.13 0.36 -7.10
N CYS A 57 -0.90 -0.21 -8.03
CA CYS A 57 -1.27 0.42 -9.30
C CYS A 57 -2.70 0.98 -9.27
N GLY A 58 -3.35 0.99 -8.10
CA GLY A 58 -4.72 1.44 -7.94
C GLY A 58 -4.89 2.95 -8.03
N ASN A 59 -6.09 3.35 -8.43
CA ASN A 59 -6.50 4.74 -8.31
C ASN A 59 -6.76 5.11 -6.85
N PRO A 60 -6.65 6.39 -6.48
CA PRO A 60 -7.12 6.86 -5.19
C PRO A 60 -8.57 6.45 -4.96
N PRO A 61 -8.93 6.01 -3.74
CA PRO A 61 -10.29 5.58 -3.47
C PRO A 61 -11.28 6.74 -3.54
N PRO A 62 -12.59 6.47 -3.77
CA PRO A 62 -13.62 7.48 -3.64
C PRO A 62 -13.59 8.17 -2.27
N ASN A 63 -14.02 9.43 -2.21
CA ASN A 63 -13.90 10.30 -1.02
C ASN A 63 -14.37 9.65 0.28
N ASN A 64 -15.39 8.84 0.26
CA ASN A 64 -15.93 8.14 1.44
C ASN A 64 -14.96 7.13 2.07
N PHE A 65 -13.96 6.68 1.32
CA PHE A 65 -12.98 5.67 1.74
C PHE A 65 -11.57 6.24 1.94
N THR A 66 -11.43 7.56 1.95
CA THR A 66 -10.12 8.22 2.00
C THR A 66 -9.57 8.45 3.40
N LYS A 67 -10.34 8.12 4.44
CA LYS A 67 -9.98 8.40 5.83
C LYS A 67 -8.57 7.93 6.21
N TYR A 68 -8.16 6.77 5.73
CA TYR A 68 -6.86 6.16 6.02
C TYR A 68 -5.95 6.09 4.80
N TYR A 69 -6.40 6.63 3.68
CA TYR A 69 -5.61 6.63 2.45
C TYR A 69 -4.35 7.47 2.62
N GLN A 70 -3.31 7.06 1.92
CA GLN A 70 -1.99 7.70 1.91
C GLN A 70 -1.63 8.06 0.48
N ALA A 71 -0.86 9.14 0.30
CA ALA A 71 -0.45 9.61 -1.02
C ALA A 71 0.69 8.75 -1.60
N GLY A 72 0.47 7.43 -1.65
CA GLY A 72 1.42 6.42 -2.11
C GLY A 72 1.06 5.86 -3.50
N CYS A 73 0.64 6.70 -4.44
CA CYS A 73 0.37 6.27 -5.81
C CYS A 73 1.60 5.61 -6.43
N LEU A 74 1.46 4.40 -6.98
CA LEU A 74 2.56 3.55 -7.46
C LEU A 74 3.59 3.19 -6.39
N ALA A 75 3.22 3.27 -5.13
CA ALA A 75 4.10 2.82 -4.06
C ALA A 75 4.46 1.35 -4.24
N PHE A 76 5.70 1.01 -3.95
CA PHE A 76 6.17 -0.35 -4.09
C PHE A 76 6.96 -0.83 -2.86
N GLU A 77 7.02 -2.13 -2.68
CA GLU A 77 7.90 -2.79 -1.73
C GLU A 77 8.73 -3.87 -2.42
N LEU A 78 9.99 -3.96 -2.06
CA LEU A 78 10.92 -4.96 -2.56
C LEU A 78 11.40 -5.83 -1.40
N ILE A 79 11.27 -7.13 -1.57
CA ILE A 79 11.71 -8.13 -0.61
C ILE A 79 12.76 -9.02 -1.27
N SER A 80 13.85 -9.29 -0.57
CA SER A 80 14.87 -10.26 -0.99
C SER A 80 15.22 -11.17 0.17
N ASN A 81 15.33 -12.47 -0.09
CA ASN A 81 15.65 -13.48 0.94
C ASN A 81 14.78 -13.35 2.20
N LYS A 82 13.49 -13.08 2.04
CA LYS A 82 12.51 -12.87 3.13
C LYS A 82 12.74 -11.61 3.96
N GLN A 83 13.60 -10.70 3.55
CA GLN A 83 13.83 -9.42 4.20
C GLN A 83 13.32 -8.27 3.32
N LYS A 84 12.64 -7.31 3.91
CA LYS A 84 12.25 -6.08 3.21
C LYS A 84 13.50 -5.24 2.94
N ILE A 85 13.77 -4.96 1.67
CA ILE A 85 14.86 -4.09 1.20
C ILE A 85 14.34 -2.66 1.01
N ILE A 86 13.15 -2.55 0.41
CA ILE A 86 12.42 -1.30 0.26
C ILE A 86 11.03 -1.54 0.84
N CYS A 87 10.60 -0.64 1.73
CA CYS A 87 9.28 -0.72 2.34
C CYS A 87 8.65 0.66 2.47
N ASN A 88 7.33 0.69 2.50
CA ASN A 88 6.58 1.88 2.86
C ASN A 88 6.61 2.10 4.37
N LEU A 89 6.46 3.35 4.78
CA LEU A 89 6.41 3.72 6.20
C LEU A 89 5.17 3.12 6.91
N GLY A 90 4.10 2.85 6.14
CA GLY A 90 2.81 2.51 6.72
C GLY A 90 2.09 3.76 7.26
N TYR A 91 1.00 3.55 7.98
CA TYR A 91 0.19 4.65 8.50
C TYR A 91 0.47 4.91 9.98
N GLY A 92 1.01 6.10 10.26
CA GLY A 92 1.30 6.55 11.62
C GLY A 92 0.07 7.03 12.43
N LYS A 93 -1.07 6.34 12.32
CA LYS A 93 -2.35 6.72 12.93
C LYS A 93 -2.27 6.95 14.45
N TYR A 94 -1.48 6.14 15.11
CA TYR A 94 -1.34 6.16 16.58
C TYR A 94 -0.18 7.02 17.08
N LEU A 95 0.53 7.67 16.16
CA LEU A 95 1.60 8.62 16.47
C LEU A 95 1.01 10.02 16.70
N SER A 96 1.86 10.98 17.07
CA SER A 96 1.41 12.37 17.19
C SER A 96 0.78 12.87 15.89
N SER A 97 -0.07 13.91 15.98
CA SER A 97 -0.75 14.49 14.82
C SER A 97 0.22 14.90 13.70
N LYS A 98 1.41 15.38 14.06
CA LYS A 98 2.47 15.73 13.10
C LYS A 98 2.96 14.50 12.33
N PHE A 99 3.31 13.43 13.03
CA PHE A 99 3.78 12.18 12.38
C PHE A 99 2.67 11.49 11.60
N SER A 100 1.45 11.51 12.10
CA SER A 100 0.27 11.01 11.36
C SER A 100 0.10 11.75 10.04
N SER A 101 0.24 13.06 10.03
CA SER A 101 0.16 13.87 8.80
C SER A 101 1.33 13.58 7.84
N LEU A 102 2.55 13.51 8.36
CA LEU A 102 3.74 13.21 7.55
C LEU A 102 3.67 11.81 6.91
N SER A 103 3.22 10.81 7.66
CA SER A 103 3.08 9.44 7.14
C SER A 103 2.09 9.32 5.98
N ARG A 104 1.25 10.33 5.76
CA ARG A 104 0.32 10.39 4.63
C ARG A 104 0.89 11.04 3.38
N SER A 105 2.01 11.76 3.48
CA SER A 105 2.61 12.45 2.33
C SER A 105 3.31 11.47 1.39
N THR A 106 3.38 11.82 0.11
CA THR A 106 4.10 11.02 -0.91
C THR A 106 5.55 10.78 -0.54
N ALA A 107 6.21 11.76 0.06
CA ALA A 107 7.61 11.67 0.49
C ALA A 107 7.86 10.60 1.57
N ALA A 108 6.82 10.12 2.26
CA ALA A 108 6.90 9.05 3.24
C ALA A 108 6.78 7.64 2.62
N HIS A 109 6.61 7.54 1.32
CA HIS A 109 6.38 6.28 0.62
C HIS A 109 7.45 6.00 -0.42
N SER A 110 7.64 4.71 -0.72
CA SER A 110 8.53 4.24 -1.78
C SER A 110 7.84 4.41 -3.14
N THR A 111 7.74 5.65 -3.60
CA THR A 111 7.02 6.00 -4.82
C THR A 111 7.70 7.16 -5.55
N LEU A 112 7.18 7.50 -6.73
CA LEU A 112 7.65 8.64 -7.50
C LEU A 112 7.19 9.95 -6.83
N TYR A 113 8.14 10.82 -6.57
CA TYR A 113 7.94 12.16 -6.03
C TYR A 113 8.35 13.19 -7.07
N ILE A 114 7.46 14.11 -7.44
CA ILE A 114 7.67 15.05 -8.54
C ILE A 114 7.48 16.47 -8.02
N ASN A 115 8.49 17.33 -8.28
CA ASN A 115 8.43 18.77 -8.00
C ASN A 115 7.95 19.12 -6.59
N ASP A 116 8.43 18.41 -5.58
CA ASP A 116 8.08 18.62 -4.17
C ASP A 116 6.56 18.61 -3.90
N THR A 117 5.82 17.88 -4.74
CA THR A 117 4.36 17.83 -4.67
C THR A 117 3.88 16.43 -4.32
N SER A 118 3.05 16.33 -3.29
CA SER A 118 2.37 15.06 -2.98
C SER A 118 1.34 14.71 -4.05
N SER A 119 1.22 13.41 -4.35
CA SER A 119 0.23 12.88 -5.29
C SER A 119 -1.22 13.13 -4.84
N CYS A 120 -1.43 13.45 -3.57
CA CYS A 120 -2.72 13.81 -2.99
C CYS A 120 -2.58 15.00 -2.03
N ILE A 121 -3.60 15.84 -1.99
CA ILE A 121 -3.70 16.96 -1.03
C ILE A 121 -4.68 16.55 0.07
N PHE A 122 -4.26 16.66 1.32
CA PHE A 122 -5.09 16.36 2.48
C PHE A 122 -5.57 17.67 3.11
N GLN A 123 -6.88 17.86 3.27
CA GLN A 123 -7.42 19.03 3.97
C GLN A 123 -7.22 18.92 5.48
N LYS A 124 -6.58 19.94 6.06
CA LYS A 124 -6.25 19.98 7.49
C LYS A 124 -7.44 20.26 8.42
N ASN A 125 -8.52 20.91 7.95
CA ASN A 125 -9.53 21.55 8.81
C ASN A 125 -10.88 20.84 8.86
N GLN A 126 -11.00 19.63 8.37
CA GLN A 126 -12.26 18.89 8.51
C GLN A 126 -12.02 17.65 9.35
N LEU A 127 -12.94 17.40 10.28
CA LEU A 127 -13.02 16.18 11.11
C LEU A 127 -12.99 14.89 10.26
N ILE A 128 -13.31 15.00 8.99
CA ILE A 128 -13.16 13.97 7.99
C ILE A 128 -12.02 14.43 7.07
N ASN A 129 -10.87 13.80 7.18
CA ASN A 129 -9.74 14.05 6.28
C ASN A 129 -10.15 13.73 4.84
N LYS A 130 -10.63 14.74 4.12
CA LYS A 130 -10.90 14.60 2.69
C LYS A 130 -9.59 14.62 1.94
N VAL A 131 -9.40 13.63 1.11
CA VAL A 131 -8.31 13.60 0.16
C VAL A 131 -8.79 14.27 -1.11
N TYR A 132 -8.08 15.30 -1.54
CA TYR A 132 -8.21 15.83 -2.87
C TYR A 132 -7.04 15.27 -3.67
N GLY A 133 -7.30 14.23 -4.44
CA GLY A 133 -6.36 13.72 -5.40
C GLY A 133 -6.73 14.26 -6.78
N ASN A 134 -5.81 14.90 -7.46
CA ASN A 134 -5.85 14.85 -8.91
C ASN A 134 -5.42 13.44 -9.25
N SER A 135 -6.26 12.70 -9.97
CA SER A 135 -5.86 11.40 -10.48
C SER A 135 -4.72 11.63 -11.48
N LEU A 136 -3.49 11.54 -10.99
CA LEU A 136 -2.30 11.68 -11.82
C LEU A 136 -2.18 10.53 -12.82
N ILE A 137 -2.93 9.46 -12.59
CA ILE A 137 -2.88 8.26 -13.43
C ILE A 137 -4.30 7.91 -13.83
N HIS A 138 -4.71 8.35 -15.00
CA HIS A 138 -6.01 7.97 -15.57
C HIS A 138 -6.05 6.52 -16.08
N LYS A 139 -4.93 5.99 -16.50
CA LYS A 139 -4.81 4.58 -16.95
C LYS A 139 -3.36 4.13 -16.78
N HIS A 140 -3.16 2.99 -16.15
CA HIS A 140 -1.90 2.28 -16.19
C HIS A 140 -2.08 0.98 -16.97
N LYS A 141 -1.10 0.63 -17.75
CA LYS A 141 -1.04 -0.63 -18.47
C LYS A 141 0.23 -1.35 -18.08
N VAL A 142 0.08 -2.47 -17.42
CA VAL A 142 1.22 -3.34 -17.18
C VAL A 142 1.46 -4.16 -18.44
N ILE A 143 2.59 -3.95 -19.07
CA ILE A 143 3.02 -4.72 -20.22
C ILE A 143 3.92 -5.83 -19.70
N ASN A 144 3.36 -7.02 -19.55
CA ASN A 144 4.15 -8.22 -19.33
C ASN A 144 4.82 -8.58 -20.65
N LYS A 145 6.11 -8.30 -20.80
CA LYS A 145 6.92 -8.92 -21.84
C LYS A 145 7.41 -10.25 -21.29
N ASN A 146 6.91 -11.35 -21.86
CA ASN A 146 7.43 -12.69 -21.63
C ASN A 146 8.87 -12.79 -22.12
#